data_1fa0ccf57ff7f2af5ca96cf2c5f85c86
#
_entry.id   1fa0ccf57ff7f2af5ca96cf2c5f85c86
#
_cell.length_a   1.000
_cell.length_b   1.000
_cell.length_c   1.000
_cell.angle_alpha   90.00
_cell.angle_beta   90.00
_cell.angle_gamma   90.00
#
_symmetry.space_group_name_H-M   'P 1'
#
loop_
_entity.id
_entity.type
_entity.pdbx_description
1 polymer ?
#
loop_
_entity_poly.entity_id
_entity_poly.type
_entity_poly.pdbx_seq_one_letter_code
_entity_poly.pdbx_strand_id
1 'polypeptide(L)'
;MMSCPDLSQTLAKDRHFLQSAFKHPKKWGGLKTIEQKYQKSHEIFLKRQAKQPKPQYDGTLPVHERLDDIKTAIQNHQVTIICGETGSGKTTQLPKICLELGRGVAGLIGHTQPRRLAARSVAERIAEELGSNIGEAVGYKVRFNDHTSRDAYVKLMTDGILLAETQTDRFLTAYDTLIIDEAH
;
A
#
# COMPACT_ATOMS: atom_id res chain seq x y z
N MET A 1 -33.42 -9.81 0.66
CA MET A 1 -32.02 -9.64 0.18
C MET A 1 -31.21 -9.12 1.36
N MET A 2 -30.20 -9.84 1.80
CA MET A 2 -29.27 -9.29 2.78
C MET A 2 -28.43 -8.22 2.09
N SER A 3 -28.33 -7.04 2.68
CA SER A 3 -27.44 -6.01 2.20
C SER A 3 -25.99 -6.48 2.35
N CYS A 4 -25.15 -6.22 1.33
CA CYS A 4 -23.71 -6.46 1.44
C CYS A 4 -23.18 -5.63 2.62
N PRO A 5 -22.40 -6.22 3.55
CA PRO A 5 -21.78 -5.44 4.63
C PRO A 5 -20.82 -4.41 4.07
N ASP A 6 -20.44 -3.44 4.91
CA ASP A 6 -19.38 -2.50 4.55
C ASP A 6 -18.05 -3.25 4.39
N LEU A 7 -17.47 -3.17 3.19
CA LEU A 7 -16.20 -3.80 2.84
C LEU A 7 -15.00 -2.86 2.99
N SER A 8 -15.20 -1.62 3.43
CA SER A 8 -14.11 -0.63 3.60
C SER A 8 -13.03 -1.12 4.57
N GLN A 9 -13.43 -1.86 5.60
CA GLN A 9 -12.55 -2.44 6.61
C GLN A 9 -12.17 -3.90 6.29
N THR A 10 -11.91 -4.21 5.03
CA THR A 10 -11.40 -5.52 4.58
C THR A 10 -10.19 -5.33 3.67
N LEU A 11 -9.46 -6.42 3.43
CA LEU A 11 -8.32 -6.39 2.52
C LEU A 11 -8.78 -6.08 1.08
N ALA A 12 -8.06 -5.21 0.39
CA ALA A 12 -8.38 -4.77 -0.97
C ALA A 12 -8.58 -5.94 -1.94
N LYS A 13 -7.70 -6.95 -1.88
CA LYS A 13 -7.76 -8.17 -2.69
C LYS A 13 -9.03 -9.00 -2.51
N ASP A 14 -9.70 -8.90 -1.37
CA ASP A 14 -10.89 -9.69 -1.07
C ASP A 14 -12.19 -8.96 -1.42
N ARG A 15 -12.16 -7.63 -1.58
CA ARG A 15 -13.36 -6.78 -1.76
C ARG A 15 -14.19 -7.19 -2.97
N HIS A 16 -13.56 -7.34 -4.13
CA HIS A 16 -14.26 -7.71 -5.37
C HIS A 16 -14.95 -9.08 -5.24
N PHE A 17 -14.24 -10.07 -4.69
CA PHE A 17 -14.81 -11.37 -4.42
C PHE A 17 -16.00 -11.28 -3.45
N LEU A 18 -15.81 -10.63 -2.29
CA LEU A 18 -16.85 -10.50 -1.26
C LEU A 18 -18.08 -9.78 -1.81
N GLN A 19 -17.91 -8.70 -2.56
CA GLN A 19 -19.01 -7.96 -3.18
C GLN A 19 -19.82 -8.85 -4.12
N SER A 20 -19.17 -9.66 -4.96
CA SER A 20 -19.83 -10.63 -5.86
C SER A 20 -20.50 -11.78 -5.10
N ALA A 21 -19.81 -12.28 -4.06
CA ALA A 21 -20.26 -13.43 -3.29
C ALA A 21 -21.52 -13.13 -2.45
N PHE A 22 -21.60 -11.95 -1.82
CA PHE A 22 -22.80 -11.53 -1.09
C PHE A 22 -24.01 -11.31 -2.01
N LYS A 23 -23.79 -10.93 -3.28
CA LYS A 23 -24.87 -10.83 -4.28
C LYS A 23 -25.39 -12.19 -4.73
N HIS A 24 -24.53 -13.21 -4.81
CA HIS A 24 -24.85 -14.53 -5.34
C HIS A 24 -24.37 -15.66 -4.41
N PRO A 25 -24.90 -15.79 -3.16
CA PRO A 25 -24.33 -16.70 -2.15
C PRO A 25 -24.30 -18.16 -2.57
N LYS A 26 -25.33 -18.63 -3.27
CA LYS A 26 -25.42 -20.03 -3.74
C LYS A 26 -24.26 -20.42 -4.65
N LYS A 27 -23.75 -19.49 -5.45
CA LYS A 27 -22.62 -19.71 -6.37
C LYS A 27 -21.28 -19.90 -5.64
N TRP A 28 -21.17 -19.38 -4.42
CA TRP A 28 -19.91 -19.26 -3.68
C TRP A 28 -19.89 -20.08 -2.38
N GLY A 29 -20.64 -21.18 -2.31
CA GLY A 29 -20.62 -22.11 -1.18
C GLY A 29 -21.51 -21.71 0.00
N GLY A 30 -22.43 -20.76 -0.21
CA GLY A 30 -23.39 -20.33 0.79
C GLY A 30 -22.91 -19.20 1.69
N LEU A 31 -23.84 -18.60 2.42
CA LEU A 31 -23.59 -17.43 3.27
C LEU A 31 -22.53 -17.68 4.34
N LYS A 32 -22.57 -18.83 5.00
CA LYS A 32 -21.62 -19.16 6.09
C LYS A 32 -20.17 -19.11 5.62
N THR A 33 -19.88 -19.65 4.44
CA THR A 33 -18.52 -19.63 3.87
C THR A 33 -18.07 -18.19 3.54
N ILE A 34 -18.98 -17.37 3.02
CA ILE A 34 -18.71 -15.99 2.67
C ILE A 34 -18.46 -15.16 3.92
N GLU A 35 -19.29 -15.32 4.95
CA GLU A 35 -19.13 -14.66 6.25
C GLU A 35 -17.79 -15.00 6.92
N GLN A 36 -17.39 -16.27 6.89
CA GLN A 36 -16.08 -16.69 7.41
C GLN A 36 -14.93 -15.98 6.67
N LYS A 37 -15.02 -15.87 5.36
CA LYS A 37 -14.00 -15.15 4.57
C LYS A 37 -14.02 -13.67 4.85
N TYR A 38 -15.18 -13.05 4.99
CA TYR A 38 -15.33 -11.67 5.39
C TYR A 38 -14.68 -11.41 6.77
N GLN A 39 -15.04 -12.20 7.78
CA GLN A 39 -14.50 -12.07 9.14
C GLN A 39 -12.98 -12.21 9.16
N LYS A 40 -12.43 -13.18 8.45
CA LYS A 40 -10.97 -13.35 8.35
C LYS A 40 -10.29 -12.13 7.72
N SER A 41 -10.87 -11.59 6.63
CA SER A 41 -10.34 -10.40 5.96
C SER A 41 -10.41 -9.16 6.86
N HIS A 42 -11.51 -8.99 7.56
CA HIS A 42 -11.74 -7.91 8.52
C HIS A 42 -10.79 -7.99 9.73
N GLU A 43 -10.62 -9.17 10.33
CA GLU A 43 -9.66 -9.36 11.43
C GLU A 43 -8.22 -9.00 11.02
N ILE A 44 -7.79 -9.42 9.82
CA ILE A 44 -6.46 -9.06 9.32
C ILE A 44 -6.35 -7.55 9.14
N PHE A 45 -7.38 -6.90 8.57
CA PHE A 45 -7.42 -5.45 8.42
C PHE A 45 -7.26 -4.74 9.78
N LEU A 46 -8.04 -5.12 10.79
CA LEU A 46 -7.97 -4.52 12.13
C LEU A 46 -6.59 -4.73 12.80
N LYS A 47 -6.01 -5.94 12.66
CA LYS A 47 -4.67 -6.21 13.17
C LYS A 47 -3.61 -5.34 12.49
N ARG A 48 -3.70 -5.15 11.18
CA ARG A 48 -2.79 -4.27 10.44
C ARG A 48 -2.99 -2.82 10.83
N GLN A 49 -4.24 -2.35 10.98
CA GLN A 49 -4.55 -1.00 11.42
C GLN A 49 -3.96 -0.69 12.81
N ALA A 50 -4.09 -1.62 13.74
CA ALA A 50 -3.56 -1.46 15.10
C ALA A 50 -2.02 -1.45 15.17
N LYS A 51 -1.35 -2.12 14.23
CA LYS A 51 0.12 -2.22 14.16
C LYS A 51 0.76 -1.27 13.16
N GLN A 52 -0.03 -0.44 12.47
CA GLN A 52 0.48 0.45 11.44
C GLN A 52 1.55 1.40 12.01
N PRO A 53 2.72 1.51 11.36
CA PRO A 53 3.75 2.46 11.75
C PRO A 53 3.19 3.89 11.73
N LYS A 54 3.56 4.68 12.74
CA LYS A 54 3.19 6.10 12.81
C LYS A 54 4.39 6.94 12.36
N PRO A 55 4.37 7.49 11.15
CA PRO A 55 5.46 8.31 10.66
C PRO A 55 5.69 9.55 11.51
N GLN A 56 6.96 9.95 11.62
CA GLN A 56 7.36 11.22 12.21
C GLN A 56 8.09 12.06 11.16
N TYR A 57 7.99 13.35 11.25
CA TYR A 57 8.61 14.31 10.36
C TYR A 57 9.44 15.29 11.19
N ASP A 58 10.68 15.53 10.73
CA ASP A 58 11.59 16.49 11.38
C ASP A 58 11.43 17.93 10.88
N GLY A 59 10.60 18.16 9.87
CA GLY A 59 10.33 19.46 9.30
C GLY A 59 11.43 20.03 8.42
N THR A 60 12.50 19.27 8.16
CA THR A 60 13.71 19.79 7.47
C THR A 60 13.62 19.74 5.94
N LEU A 61 12.72 18.94 5.37
CA LEU A 61 12.62 18.76 3.93
C LEU A 61 11.56 19.67 3.32
N PRO A 62 11.77 20.23 2.10
CA PRO A 62 10.81 21.10 1.44
C PRO A 62 9.40 20.49 1.27
N VAL A 63 9.31 19.17 1.10
CA VAL A 63 8.01 18.48 1.00
C VAL A 63 7.17 18.62 2.27
N HIS A 64 7.80 18.83 3.43
CA HIS A 64 7.09 19.00 4.71
C HIS A 64 6.27 20.29 4.76
N GLU A 65 6.66 21.34 4.03
CA GLU A 65 5.90 22.61 3.93
C GLU A 65 4.54 22.42 3.23
N ARG A 66 4.39 21.35 2.46
CA ARG A 66 3.18 21.06 1.66
C ARG A 66 2.47 19.79 2.10
N LEU A 67 2.73 19.28 3.33
CA LEU A 67 2.14 18.03 3.83
C LEU A 67 0.62 18.00 3.75
N ASP A 68 -0.06 19.06 4.20
CA ASP A 68 -1.51 19.11 4.24
C ASP A 68 -2.13 19.18 2.85
N ASP A 69 -1.50 19.91 1.93
CA ASP A 69 -1.93 19.97 0.53
C ASP A 69 -1.80 18.59 -0.14
N ILE A 70 -0.69 17.91 0.09
CA ILE A 70 -0.42 16.57 -0.45
C ILE A 70 -1.42 15.56 0.12
N LYS A 71 -1.63 15.56 1.43
CA LYS A 71 -2.62 14.69 2.10
C LYS A 71 -4.02 14.91 1.52
N THR A 72 -4.44 16.17 1.41
CA THR A 72 -5.74 16.54 0.85
C THR A 72 -5.88 16.08 -0.60
N ALA A 73 -4.85 16.24 -1.41
CA ALA A 73 -4.87 15.78 -2.79
C ALA A 73 -4.99 14.25 -2.89
N ILE A 74 -4.22 13.49 -2.10
CA ILE A 74 -4.27 12.01 -2.07
C ILE A 74 -5.63 11.50 -1.56
N GLN A 75 -6.25 12.19 -0.61
CA GLN A 75 -7.56 11.80 -0.07
C GLN A 75 -8.70 12.01 -1.07
N ASN A 76 -8.65 13.12 -1.81
CA ASN A 76 -9.76 13.56 -2.66
C ASN A 76 -9.67 13.07 -4.11
N HIS A 77 -8.52 12.57 -4.55
CA HIS A 77 -8.30 12.17 -5.94
C HIS A 77 -7.75 10.76 -6.05
N GLN A 78 -8.23 10.02 -7.05
CA GLN A 78 -7.71 8.68 -7.36
C GLN A 78 -6.28 8.73 -7.92
N VAL A 79 -5.96 9.77 -8.67
CA VAL A 79 -4.63 10.01 -9.26
C VAL A 79 -4.18 11.39 -8.84
N THR A 80 -2.98 11.46 -8.25
CA THR A 80 -2.36 12.72 -7.82
C THR A 80 -0.97 12.81 -8.43
N ILE A 81 -0.66 13.93 -9.07
CA ILE A 81 0.67 14.22 -9.62
C ILE A 81 1.36 15.20 -8.69
N ILE A 82 2.52 14.81 -8.15
CA ILE A 82 3.30 15.61 -7.20
C ILE A 82 4.63 15.99 -7.85
N CYS A 83 4.74 17.24 -8.25
CA CYS A 83 5.94 17.81 -8.82
C CYS A 83 6.77 18.54 -7.76
N GLY A 84 8.06 18.53 -7.90
CA GLY A 84 9.00 19.25 -7.01
C GLY A 84 10.45 18.92 -7.38
N GLU A 85 11.37 19.75 -6.91
CA GLU A 85 12.79 19.62 -7.19
C GLU A 85 13.39 18.31 -6.68
N THR A 86 14.49 17.87 -7.29
CA THR A 86 15.29 16.76 -6.79
C THR A 86 15.82 17.12 -5.39
N GLY A 87 15.78 16.16 -4.48
CA GLY A 87 16.18 16.39 -3.09
C GLY A 87 15.11 17.00 -2.19
N SER A 88 13.91 17.34 -2.70
CA SER A 88 12.82 17.87 -1.87
C SER A 88 12.20 16.83 -0.90
N GLY A 89 12.62 15.58 -0.94
CA GLY A 89 12.16 14.52 -0.04
C GLY A 89 10.97 13.68 -0.55
N LYS A 90 10.45 13.93 -1.78
CA LYS A 90 9.29 13.19 -2.32
C LYS A 90 9.42 11.68 -2.18
N THR A 91 10.51 11.13 -2.66
CA THR A 91 10.76 9.69 -2.72
C THR A 91 10.66 9.00 -1.35
N THR A 92 11.19 9.58 -0.30
CA THR A 92 11.16 8.99 1.05
C THR A 92 9.92 9.35 1.85
N GLN A 93 9.36 10.55 1.62
CA GLN A 93 8.26 11.06 2.44
C GLN A 93 6.88 10.66 1.91
N LEU A 94 6.67 10.50 0.60
CA LEU A 94 5.36 10.12 0.06
C LEU A 94 4.84 8.79 0.63
N PRO A 95 5.64 7.72 0.78
CA PRO A 95 5.18 6.50 1.45
C PRO A 95 4.75 6.73 2.90
N LYS A 96 5.46 7.61 3.64
CA LYS A 96 5.12 7.99 5.01
C LYS A 96 3.81 8.77 5.07
N ILE A 97 3.60 9.70 4.15
CA ILE A 97 2.34 10.45 4.02
C ILE A 97 1.17 9.49 3.73
N CYS A 98 1.36 8.53 2.83
CA CYS A 98 0.36 7.50 2.56
C CYS A 98 0.06 6.65 3.80
N LEU A 99 1.07 6.25 4.57
CA LEU A 99 0.87 5.53 5.84
C LEU A 99 0.05 6.35 6.83
N GLU A 100 0.36 7.63 7.01
CA GLU A 100 -0.39 8.52 7.91
C GLU A 100 -1.87 8.64 7.52
N LEU A 101 -2.18 8.58 6.23
CA LEU A 101 -3.53 8.54 5.68
C LEU A 101 -4.22 7.16 5.81
N GLY A 102 -3.61 6.20 6.51
CA GLY A 102 -4.15 4.85 6.68
C GLY A 102 -3.96 3.93 5.48
N ARG A 103 -3.23 4.39 4.43
CA ARG A 103 -2.86 3.51 3.32
C ARG A 103 -1.90 2.43 3.81
N GLY A 104 -1.81 1.35 3.08
CA GLY A 104 -1.00 0.20 3.49
C GLY A 104 -1.72 -0.79 4.42
N VAL A 105 -2.89 -0.44 4.97
CA VAL A 105 -3.67 -1.32 5.84
C VAL A 105 -4.49 -2.33 5.04
N ALA A 106 -5.24 -1.86 4.05
CA ALA A 106 -6.08 -2.72 3.21
C ALA A 106 -5.29 -3.53 2.18
N GLY A 107 -4.12 -3.06 1.79
CA GLY A 107 -3.19 -3.67 0.83
C GLY A 107 -1.78 -3.15 1.10
N LEU A 108 -0.89 -3.24 0.13
CA LEU A 108 0.45 -2.67 0.19
C LEU A 108 0.45 -1.25 -0.41
N ILE A 109 1.33 -0.39 0.07
CA ILE A 109 1.80 0.78 -0.66
C ILE A 109 2.94 0.30 -1.56
N GLY A 110 2.69 0.17 -2.86
CA GLY A 110 3.72 -0.13 -3.84
C GLY A 110 4.45 1.15 -4.25
N HIS A 111 5.78 1.10 -4.31
CA HIS A 111 6.58 2.26 -4.70
C HIS A 111 7.62 1.84 -5.73
N THR A 112 7.53 2.33 -6.95
CA THR A 112 8.48 1.97 -8.00
C THR A 112 9.70 2.88 -7.99
N GLN A 113 10.82 2.29 -8.41
CA GLN A 113 12.09 2.98 -8.63
C GLN A 113 12.72 2.49 -9.93
N PRO A 114 13.33 3.34 -10.73
CA PRO A 114 13.91 2.91 -12.03
C PRO A 114 15.11 1.98 -11.86
N ARG A 115 15.83 2.06 -10.75
CA ARG A 115 17.07 1.32 -10.51
C ARG A 115 16.97 0.41 -9.28
N ARG A 116 17.52 -0.80 -9.37
CA ARG A 116 17.51 -1.79 -8.28
C ARG A 116 18.18 -1.28 -7.01
N LEU A 117 19.31 -0.58 -7.14
CA LEU A 117 20.03 -0.02 -5.99
C LEU A 117 19.19 1.07 -5.32
N ALA A 118 18.51 1.94 -6.10
CA ALA A 118 17.61 2.95 -5.54
C ALA A 118 16.46 2.29 -4.79
N ALA A 119 15.78 1.28 -5.37
CA ALA A 119 14.70 0.58 -4.68
C ALA A 119 15.13 0.02 -3.32
N ARG A 120 16.34 -0.54 -3.21
CA ARG A 120 16.89 -1.05 -1.97
C ARG A 120 17.25 0.09 -1.00
N SER A 121 18.04 1.06 -1.41
CA SER A 121 18.52 2.13 -0.51
C SER A 121 17.39 3.03 -0.01
N VAL A 122 16.38 3.31 -0.86
CA VAL A 122 15.18 4.04 -0.43
C VAL A 122 14.35 3.22 0.56
N ALA A 123 14.22 1.89 0.36
CA ALA A 123 13.54 1.02 1.32
C ALA A 123 14.24 1.02 2.69
N GLU A 124 15.57 0.86 2.70
CA GLU A 124 16.39 0.91 3.91
C GLU A 124 16.21 2.26 4.64
N ARG A 125 16.22 3.37 3.89
CA ARG A 125 16.04 4.72 4.45
C ARG A 125 14.63 4.91 5.05
N ILE A 126 13.57 4.49 4.36
CA ILE A 126 12.20 4.58 4.89
C ILE A 126 12.04 3.69 6.13
N ALA A 127 12.60 2.48 6.12
CA ALA A 127 12.57 1.59 7.28
C ALA A 127 13.25 2.23 8.50
N GLU A 128 14.44 2.81 8.32
CA GLU A 128 15.16 3.56 9.35
C GLU A 128 14.31 4.71 9.93
N GLU A 129 13.72 5.53 9.07
CA GLU A 129 12.86 6.66 9.48
C GLU A 129 11.57 6.22 10.20
N LEU A 130 11.10 4.99 9.96
CA LEU A 130 9.96 4.38 10.66
C LEU A 130 10.37 3.59 11.91
N GLY A 131 11.66 3.53 12.23
CA GLY A 131 12.18 2.76 13.36
C GLY A 131 11.98 1.25 13.23
N SER A 132 11.94 0.72 11.99
CA SER A 132 11.77 -0.70 11.71
C SER A 132 12.95 -1.28 10.94
N ASN A 133 13.13 -2.61 11.00
CA ASN A 133 14.10 -3.28 10.15
C ASN A 133 13.55 -3.47 8.73
N ILE A 134 14.46 -3.54 7.74
CA ILE A 134 14.09 -3.92 6.39
C ILE A 134 13.48 -5.34 6.37
N GLY A 135 12.42 -5.52 5.60
CA GLY A 135 11.67 -6.76 5.58
C GLY A 135 10.51 -6.82 6.59
N GLU A 136 10.39 -5.90 7.54
CA GLU A 136 9.29 -5.80 8.49
C GLU A 136 8.17 -4.89 7.94
N ALA A 137 8.12 -3.62 8.39
CA ALA A 137 7.11 -2.65 7.92
C ALA A 137 7.36 -2.21 6.46
N VAL A 138 8.62 -2.16 6.06
CA VAL A 138 9.09 -1.78 4.73
C VAL A 138 9.91 -2.91 4.14
N GLY A 139 9.55 -3.34 2.94
CA GLY A 139 10.33 -4.31 2.18
C GLY A 139 10.67 -3.81 0.79
N TYR A 140 11.46 -4.58 0.08
CA TYR A 140 11.73 -4.33 -1.34
C TYR A 140 11.77 -5.63 -2.12
N LYS A 141 11.43 -5.52 -3.42
CA LYS A 141 11.54 -6.61 -4.39
C LYS A 141 12.23 -6.14 -5.65
N VAL A 142 13.34 -6.79 -5.97
CA VAL A 142 14.06 -6.59 -7.20
C VAL A 142 14.31 -7.96 -7.85
N ARG A 143 14.81 -7.99 -9.09
CA ARG A 143 15.08 -9.24 -9.78
C ARG A 143 15.98 -10.15 -8.92
N PHE A 144 15.52 -11.36 -8.61
CA PHE A 144 16.15 -12.39 -7.78
C PHE A 144 16.21 -12.14 -6.28
N ASN A 145 15.69 -11.01 -5.77
CA ASN A 145 15.67 -10.72 -4.34
C ASN A 145 14.31 -10.16 -3.93
N ASP A 146 13.68 -10.82 -2.95
CA ASP A 146 12.43 -10.37 -2.31
C ASP A 146 12.62 -10.36 -0.79
N HIS A 147 12.64 -9.17 -0.22
CA HIS A 147 12.74 -8.91 1.21
C HIS A 147 11.45 -8.26 1.72
N THR A 148 10.30 -8.76 1.29
CA THR A 148 8.99 -8.25 1.70
C THR A 148 8.30 -9.26 2.58
N SER A 149 8.06 -8.93 3.86
CA SER A 149 7.26 -9.78 4.74
C SER A 149 5.78 -9.74 4.39
N ARG A 150 5.00 -10.69 4.92
CA ARG A 150 3.53 -10.67 4.81
C ARG A 150 2.88 -9.52 5.56
N ASP A 151 3.57 -8.99 6.55
CA ASP A 151 3.11 -7.90 7.40
C ASP A 151 3.59 -6.52 6.93
N ALA A 152 4.35 -6.45 5.83
CA ALA A 152 4.82 -5.19 5.26
C ALA A 152 3.65 -4.27 4.86
N TYR A 153 3.87 -2.98 5.01
CA TYR A 153 2.96 -1.92 4.58
C TYR A 153 3.44 -1.24 3.31
N VAL A 154 4.76 -1.09 3.17
CA VAL A 154 5.41 -0.47 2.02
C VAL A 154 6.29 -1.49 1.32
N LYS A 155 6.16 -1.58 0.01
CA LYS A 155 7.00 -2.44 -0.84
C LYS A 155 7.59 -1.62 -1.96
N LEU A 156 8.90 -1.45 -1.91
CA LEU A 156 9.64 -0.85 -3.00
C LEU A 156 10.00 -1.89 -4.06
N MET A 157 9.99 -1.47 -5.31
CA MET A 157 10.28 -2.37 -6.41
C MET A 157 10.77 -1.60 -7.64
N THR A 158 11.34 -2.30 -8.60
CA THR A 158 11.57 -1.69 -9.92
C THR A 158 10.31 -1.74 -10.77
N ASP A 159 10.18 -0.82 -11.74
CA ASP A 159 9.05 -0.78 -12.68
C ASP A 159 8.82 -2.12 -13.37
N GLY A 160 9.90 -2.81 -13.75
CA GLY A 160 9.82 -4.14 -14.34
C GLY A 160 9.21 -5.22 -13.43
N ILE A 161 9.38 -5.09 -12.09
CA ILE A 161 8.71 -5.98 -11.12
C ILE A 161 7.22 -5.67 -11.07
N LEU A 162 6.82 -4.39 -11.01
CA LEU A 162 5.41 -4.02 -11.05
C LEU A 162 4.73 -4.53 -12.33
N LEU A 163 5.37 -4.34 -13.48
CA LEU A 163 4.86 -4.86 -14.76
C LEU A 163 4.73 -6.39 -14.77
N ALA A 164 5.69 -7.10 -14.19
CA ALA A 164 5.59 -8.56 -14.08
C ALA A 164 4.42 -9.00 -13.19
N GLU A 165 4.15 -8.26 -12.11
CA GLU A 165 3.01 -8.55 -11.22
C GLU A 165 1.65 -8.33 -11.89
N THR A 166 1.52 -7.39 -12.84
CA THR A 166 0.27 -7.21 -13.61
C THR A 166 -0.09 -8.41 -14.48
N GLN A 167 0.85 -9.29 -14.78
CA GLN A 167 0.57 -10.52 -15.54
C GLN A 167 -0.18 -11.57 -14.72
N THR A 168 0.03 -11.59 -13.40
CA THR A 168 -0.62 -12.53 -12.48
C THR A 168 -1.78 -11.89 -11.72
N ASP A 169 -1.69 -10.61 -11.40
CA ASP A 169 -2.71 -9.79 -10.78
C ASP A 169 -2.96 -8.53 -11.61
N ARG A 170 -3.78 -8.67 -12.65
CA ARG A 170 -4.05 -7.60 -13.63
C ARG A 170 -4.55 -6.30 -12.99
N PHE A 171 -5.24 -6.40 -11.86
CA PHE A 171 -5.81 -5.25 -11.16
C PHE A 171 -4.97 -4.79 -9.98
N LEU A 172 -3.79 -5.40 -9.77
CA LEU A 172 -2.88 -5.10 -8.68
C LEU A 172 -3.60 -5.06 -7.31
N THR A 173 -4.48 -6.04 -7.09
CA THR A 173 -5.36 -6.12 -5.91
C THR A 173 -4.59 -6.29 -4.59
N ALA A 174 -3.31 -6.66 -4.66
CA ALA A 174 -2.42 -6.70 -3.51
C ALA A 174 -2.09 -5.30 -2.96
N TYR A 175 -2.30 -4.25 -3.76
CA TYR A 175 -1.97 -2.86 -3.44
C TYR A 175 -3.24 -2.05 -3.17
N ASP A 176 -3.18 -1.17 -2.18
CA ASP A 176 -4.19 -0.12 -2.00
C ASP A 176 -3.72 1.24 -2.53
N THR A 177 -2.43 1.41 -2.69
CA THR A 177 -1.81 2.63 -3.20
C THR A 177 -0.58 2.29 -4.02
N LEU A 178 -0.37 3.00 -5.13
CA LEU A 178 0.84 2.91 -5.95
C LEU A 178 1.48 4.28 -6.08
N ILE A 179 2.77 4.34 -5.84
CA ILE A 179 3.62 5.50 -6.05
C ILE A 179 4.55 5.16 -7.23
N ILE A 180 4.41 5.89 -8.33
CA ILE A 180 5.29 5.75 -9.50
C ILE A 180 6.26 6.92 -9.44
N ASP A 181 7.49 6.64 -9.04
CA ASP A 181 8.54 7.64 -8.96
C ASP A 181 9.25 7.82 -10.31
N GLU A 182 9.77 9.02 -10.57
CA GLU A 182 10.42 9.37 -11.84
C GLU A 182 9.55 9.02 -13.07
N ALA A 183 8.27 9.40 -13.05
CA ALA A 183 7.31 9.11 -14.12
C ALA A 183 7.49 10.03 -15.34
N HIS A 184 8.68 10.07 -15.91
CA HIS A 184 9.05 10.87 -17.09
C HIS A 184 9.66 10.00 -18.19
#